data_0a1760bedec958f42035023078c4b6e9
#
_entry.id   0a1760bedec958f42035023078c4b6e9
#
_cell.length_a   1.000
_cell.length_b   1.000
_cell.length_c   1.000
_cell.angle_alpha   90.00
_cell.angle_beta   90.00
_cell.angle_gamma   90.00
#
_symmetry.space_group_name_H-M   'P 1'
#
loop_
_entity.id
_entity.type
_entity.pdbx_description
1 polymer ?
#
loop_
_entity_poly.entity_id
_entity_poly.type
_entity_poly.pdbx_seq_one_letter_code
_entity_poly.pdbx_strand_id
1 'polypeptide(L)'
;MKSKIKILKMNRKKIIITLCLLILRFCLKAQDKDTEQIEQLKIAFFTEKLNLSAKEAVRFWPVYNLHSKRFEELRDKEWSDIKSKLEKIESLSQKEAEVLLDNYMSYKQSGVDYREDFVKDLKEVITSKQIMMLKKAEYDFNKKLLKQYQSDKSSNE
;
A
#
# COMPACT_ATOMS: atom_id res chain seq x y z
N MET A 1 35.41 -21.56 -42.69
CA MET A 1 35.41 -20.23 -42.11
C MET A 1 34.15 -19.41 -42.42
N LYS A 2 32.95 -20.05 -42.47
CA LYS A 2 31.66 -19.43 -42.85
C LYS A 2 30.55 -19.51 -41.80
N SER A 3 30.81 -19.99 -40.56
CA SER A 3 29.79 -20.15 -39.53
C SER A 3 29.77 -19.07 -38.43
N LYS A 4 30.74 -18.15 -38.40
CA LYS A 4 30.84 -17.11 -37.35
C LYS A 4 30.11 -15.80 -37.64
N ILE A 5 29.55 -15.61 -38.83
CA ILE A 5 28.94 -14.31 -39.25
C ILE A 5 27.41 -14.34 -39.09
N LYS A 6 26.80 -15.46 -38.72
CA LYS A 6 25.31 -15.58 -38.62
C LYS A 6 24.74 -15.03 -37.29
N ILE A 7 25.58 -14.69 -36.30
CA ILE A 7 25.16 -14.16 -35.00
C ILE A 7 24.96 -12.64 -35.01
N LEU A 8 25.49 -11.93 -35.97
CA LEU A 8 25.50 -10.46 -36.01
C LEU A 8 24.32 -9.80 -36.73
N LYS A 9 23.35 -10.55 -37.18
CA LYS A 9 22.07 -10.02 -37.71
C LYS A 9 20.88 -10.26 -36.76
N MET A 10 21.12 -10.29 -35.47
CA MET A 10 20.03 -10.17 -34.52
C MET A 10 19.44 -8.76 -34.64
N ASN A 11 18.24 -8.69 -35.16
CA ASN A 11 17.48 -7.48 -35.46
C ASN A 11 17.63 -6.49 -34.30
N ARG A 12 18.14 -5.27 -34.53
CA ARG A 12 18.30 -4.19 -33.52
C ARG A 12 17.04 -4.06 -32.66
N LYS A 13 15.87 -4.25 -33.25
CA LYS A 13 14.56 -4.29 -32.54
C LYS A 13 14.49 -5.40 -31.49
N LYS A 14 14.97 -6.60 -31.76
CA LYS A 14 14.97 -7.72 -30.79
C LYS A 14 15.95 -7.46 -29.64
N ILE A 15 17.11 -6.88 -29.91
CA ILE A 15 18.08 -6.52 -28.86
C ILE A 15 17.50 -5.43 -27.94
N ILE A 16 16.86 -4.41 -28.53
CA ILE A 16 16.20 -3.34 -27.77
C ILE A 16 15.06 -3.90 -26.90
N ILE A 17 14.21 -4.76 -27.45
CA ILE A 17 13.12 -5.41 -26.72
C ILE A 17 13.66 -6.25 -25.55
N THR A 18 14.72 -7.05 -25.79
CA THR A 18 15.33 -7.86 -24.73
C THR A 18 15.96 -6.99 -23.64
N LEU A 19 16.61 -5.90 -24.02
CA LEU A 19 17.22 -4.95 -23.09
C LEU A 19 16.12 -4.23 -22.27
N CYS A 20 15.02 -3.79 -22.91
CA CYS A 20 13.85 -3.21 -22.21
C CYS A 20 13.22 -4.20 -21.22
N LEU A 21 13.07 -5.48 -21.60
CA LEU A 21 12.54 -6.50 -20.71
C LEU A 21 13.46 -6.79 -19.51
N LEU A 22 14.78 -6.73 -19.71
CA LEU A 22 15.76 -6.86 -18.61
C LEU A 22 15.68 -5.67 -17.65
N ILE A 23 15.59 -4.45 -18.18
CA ILE A 23 15.46 -3.22 -17.37
C ILE A 23 14.13 -3.25 -16.59
N LEU A 24 13.04 -3.68 -17.22
CA LEU A 24 11.73 -3.82 -16.55
C LEU A 24 11.80 -4.80 -15.35
N ARG A 25 12.49 -5.92 -15.50
CA ARG A 25 12.71 -6.89 -14.40
C ARG A 25 13.57 -6.34 -13.28
N PHE A 26 14.53 -5.48 -13.60
CA PHE A 26 15.38 -4.82 -12.59
C PHE A 26 14.58 -3.79 -11.78
N CYS A 27 13.73 -2.98 -12.44
CA CYS A 27 12.86 -2.01 -11.76
C CYS A 27 11.85 -2.69 -10.82
N LEU A 28 11.24 -3.82 -11.24
CA LEU A 28 10.29 -4.56 -10.40
C LEU A 28 10.97 -5.11 -9.12
N LYS A 29 12.20 -5.63 -9.22
CA LYS A 29 12.94 -6.14 -8.05
C LYS A 29 13.38 -5.03 -7.09
N ALA A 30 13.66 -3.83 -7.58
CA ALA A 30 14.02 -2.70 -6.72
C ALA A 30 12.79 -2.25 -5.90
N GLN A 31 11.63 -2.19 -6.52
CA GLN A 31 10.37 -1.78 -5.88
C GLN A 31 9.90 -2.78 -4.80
N ASP A 32 10.07 -4.08 -5.02
CA ASP A 32 9.79 -5.13 -4.03
C ASP A 32 10.69 -4.98 -2.79
N LYS A 33 11.96 -4.64 -2.96
CA LYS A 33 12.93 -4.50 -1.87
C LYS A 33 12.61 -3.31 -0.96
N ASP A 34 12.22 -2.18 -1.53
CA ASP A 34 11.86 -0.99 -0.76
C ASP A 34 10.58 -1.22 0.06
N THR A 35 9.60 -1.92 -0.54
CA THR A 35 8.35 -2.30 0.14
C THR A 35 8.63 -3.25 1.31
N GLU A 36 9.49 -4.25 1.12
CA GLU A 36 9.88 -5.20 2.17
C GLU A 36 10.62 -4.51 3.32
N GLN A 37 11.51 -3.56 3.02
CA GLN A 37 12.20 -2.79 4.05
C GLN A 37 11.24 -1.93 4.89
N ILE A 38 10.28 -1.27 4.25
CA ILE A 38 9.25 -0.49 4.94
C ILE A 38 8.40 -1.38 5.84
N GLU A 39 8.04 -2.58 5.38
CA GLU A 39 7.29 -3.55 6.18
C GLU A 39 8.07 -4.01 7.41
N GLN A 40 9.35 -4.34 7.26
CA GLN A 40 10.24 -4.71 8.38
C GLN A 40 10.39 -3.58 9.38
N LEU A 41 10.56 -2.33 8.91
CA LEU A 41 10.61 -1.14 9.77
C LEU A 41 9.29 -0.94 10.52
N LYS A 42 8.17 -1.14 9.88
CA LYS A 42 6.82 -1.07 10.49
C LYS A 42 6.68 -2.11 11.61
N ILE A 43 7.07 -3.36 11.31
CA ILE A 43 7.02 -4.47 12.29
C ILE A 43 7.84 -4.13 13.53
N ALA A 44 9.10 -3.72 13.35
CA ALA A 44 9.97 -3.35 14.46
C ALA A 44 9.39 -2.17 15.26
N PHE A 45 8.96 -1.12 14.58
CA PHE A 45 8.44 0.09 15.19
C PHE A 45 7.16 -0.15 15.99
N PHE A 46 6.19 -0.87 15.43
CA PHE A 46 4.92 -1.13 16.16
C PHE A 46 5.13 -2.09 17.33
N THR A 47 5.95 -3.13 17.15
CA THR A 47 6.26 -4.07 18.24
C THR A 47 6.87 -3.34 19.44
N GLU A 48 7.82 -2.42 19.19
CA GLU A 48 8.42 -1.55 20.20
C GLU A 48 7.40 -0.61 20.83
N LYS A 49 6.67 0.17 20.01
CA LYS A 49 5.75 1.21 20.48
C LYS A 49 4.57 0.66 21.27
N LEU A 50 4.08 -0.52 20.94
CA LEU A 50 3.01 -1.19 21.66
C LEU A 50 3.53 -2.00 22.85
N ASN A 51 4.84 -2.14 22.98
CA ASN A 51 5.49 -3.00 23.99
C ASN A 51 4.91 -4.44 23.96
N LEU A 52 4.81 -5.01 22.76
CA LEU A 52 4.28 -6.36 22.59
C LEU A 52 5.26 -7.40 23.13
N SER A 53 4.78 -8.28 24.00
CA SER A 53 5.49 -9.53 24.29
C SER A 53 5.57 -10.43 23.04
N ALA A 54 6.50 -11.36 23.01
CA ALA A 54 6.62 -12.33 21.91
C ALA A 54 5.30 -13.10 21.67
N LYS A 55 4.59 -13.45 22.74
CA LYS A 55 3.29 -14.14 22.65
C LYS A 55 2.20 -13.25 22.04
N GLU A 56 2.16 -11.98 22.39
CA GLU A 56 1.21 -11.01 21.81
C GLU A 56 1.56 -10.74 20.35
N ALA A 57 2.83 -10.54 20.01
CA ALA A 57 3.26 -10.27 18.64
C ALA A 57 2.86 -11.40 17.67
N VAL A 58 3.03 -12.66 18.06
CA VAL A 58 2.63 -13.83 17.24
C VAL A 58 1.12 -13.82 16.94
N ARG A 59 0.28 -13.32 17.84
CA ARG A 59 -1.18 -13.22 17.65
C ARG A 59 -1.61 -11.92 16.97
N PHE A 60 -0.91 -10.83 17.24
CA PHE A 60 -1.22 -9.49 16.74
C PHE A 60 -1.01 -9.37 15.22
N TRP A 61 0.16 -9.79 14.71
CA TRP A 61 0.51 -9.57 13.32
C TRP A 61 -0.43 -10.23 12.31
N PRO A 62 -0.91 -11.47 12.50
CA PRO A 62 -1.91 -12.05 11.61
C PRO A 62 -3.20 -11.23 11.55
N VAL A 63 -3.69 -10.72 12.68
CA VAL A 63 -4.89 -9.88 12.76
C VAL A 63 -4.64 -8.55 12.05
N TYR A 64 -3.53 -7.87 12.38
CA TYR A 64 -3.17 -6.60 11.78
C TYR A 64 -3.06 -6.70 10.25
N ASN A 65 -2.32 -7.68 9.75
CA ASN A 65 -2.08 -7.85 8.32
C ASN A 65 -3.37 -8.21 7.55
N LEU A 66 -4.24 -9.05 8.14
CA LEU A 66 -5.54 -9.37 7.54
C LEU A 66 -6.39 -8.10 7.36
N HIS A 67 -6.50 -7.28 8.39
CA HIS A 67 -7.29 -6.06 8.35
C HIS A 67 -6.66 -4.98 7.48
N SER A 68 -5.33 -4.83 7.49
CA SER A 68 -4.60 -3.93 6.60
C SER A 68 -4.91 -4.24 5.14
N LYS A 69 -4.82 -5.52 4.75
CA LYS A 69 -5.11 -5.98 3.39
C LYS A 69 -6.57 -5.71 3.00
N ARG A 70 -7.53 -6.03 3.87
CA ARG A 70 -8.96 -5.76 3.62
C ARG A 70 -9.23 -4.27 3.43
N PHE A 71 -8.58 -3.42 4.23
CA PHE A 71 -8.72 -1.96 4.11
C PHE A 71 -8.13 -1.41 2.81
N GLU A 72 -7.00 -1.96 2.37
CA GLU A 72 -6.42 -1.66 1.05
C GLU A 72 -7.34 -2.07 -0.08
N GLU A 73 -7.89 -3.28 -0.05
CA GLU A 73 -8.84 -3.78 -1.05
C GLU A 73 -10.10 -2.89 -1.13
N LEU A 74 -10.66 -2.46 0.01
CA LEU A 74 -11.78 -1.52 0.06
C LEU A 74 -11.41 -0.19 -0.60
N ARG A 75 -10.27 0.37 -0.23
CA ARG A 75 -9.78 1.63 -0.78
C ARG A 75 -9.55 1.53 -2.29
N ASP A 76 -8.86 0.50 -2.74
CA ASP A 76 -8.45 0.37 -4.14
C ASP A 76 -9.65 0.05 -5.04
N LYS A 77 -10.64 -0.68 -4.54
CA LYS A 77 -11.81 -1.08 -5.31
C LYS A 77 -12.91 0.00 -5.32
N GLU A 78 -13.34 0.44 -4.14
CA GLU A 78 -14.47 1.38 -4.03
C GLU A 78 -14.05 2.83 -4.22
N TRP A 79 -12.93 3.25 -3.61
CA TRP A 79 -12.46 4.63 -3.75
C TRP A 79 -11.95 4.94 -5.15
N SER A 80 -11.34 3.99 -5.85
CA SER A 80 -10.86 4.20 -7.22
C SER A 80 -12.02 4.55 -8.17
N ASP A 81 -13.17 3.87 -8.04
CA ASP A 81 -14.36 4.15 -8.85
C ASP A 81 -14.96 5.53 -8.50
N ILE A 82 -15.10 5.83 -7.21
CA ILE A 82 -15.56 7.15 -6.74
C ILE A 82 -14.64 8.25 -7.26
N LYS A 83 -13.31 8.09 -7.10
CA LYS A 83 -12.31 9.06 -7.54
C LYS A 83 -12.41 9.34 -9.03
N SER A 84 -12.55 8.31 -9.86
CA SER A 84 -12.66 8.47 -11.30
C SER A 84 -13.88 9.28 -11.74
N LYS A 85 -14.97 9.21 -10.97
CA LYS A 85 -16.20 10.00 -11.19
C LYS A 85 -16.05 11.42 -10.63
N LEU A 86 -15.37 11.60 -9.50
CA LEU A 86 -15.08 12.93 -8.94
C LEU A 86 -14.23 13.79 -9.89
N GLU A 87 -13.30 13.20 -10.65
CA GLU A 87 -12.51 13.92 -11.65
C GLU A 87 -13.36 14.50 -12.80
N LYS A 88 -14.61 14.02 -12.94
CA LYS A 88 -15.56 14.44 -13.97
C LYS A 88 -16.81 15.08 -13.38
N ILE A 89 -16.76 15.53 -12.12
CA ILE A 89 -17.95 15.98 -11.36
C ILE A 89 -18.71 17.10 -12.06
N GLU A 90 -18.01 18.03 -12.70
CA GLU A 90 -18.61 19.16 -13.40
C GLU A 90 -19.45 18.74 -14.63
N SER A 91 -19.21 17.56 -15.20
CA SER A 91 -19.93 17.02 -16.36
C SER A 91 -21.07 16.08 -15.97
N LEU A 92 -21.21 15.73 -14.70
CA LEU A 92 -22.27 14.82 -14.24
C LEU A 92 -23.62 15.55 -14.21
N SER A 93 -24.67 14.83 -14.59
CA SER A 93 -26.04 15.24 -14.34
C SER A 93 -26.35 15.18 -12.83
N GLN A 94 -27.39 15.90 -12.39
CA GLN A 94 -27.85 15.89 -11.00
C GLN A 94 -28.08 14.44 -10.49
N LYS A 95 -28.72 13.59 -11.30
CA LYS A 95 -29.00 12.19 -10.95
C LYS A 95 -27.72 11.37 -10.78
N GLU A 96 -26.72 11.57 -11.64
CA GLU A 96 -25.42 10.88 -11.51
C GLU A 96 -24.66 11.35 -10.29
N ALA A 97 -24.74 12.64 -9.96
CA ALA A 97 -24.13 13.19 -8.77
C ALA A 97 -24.78 12.65 -7.48
N GLU A 98 -26.10 12.46 -7.46
CA GLU A 98 -26.82 11.82 -6.35
C GLU A 98 -26.33 10.37 -6.14
N VAL A 99 -26.26 9.57 -7.21
CA VAL A 99 -25.73 8.19 -7.14
C VAL A 99 -24.28 8.17 -6.67
N LEU A 100 -23.46 9.12 -7.11
CA LEU A 100 -22.06 9.23 -6.66
C LEU A 100 -21.98 9.56 -5.17
N LEU A 101 -22.85 10.45 -4.68
CA LEU A 101 -22.93 10.80 -3.26
C LEU A 101 -23.32 9.60 -2.41
N ASP A 102 -24.31 8.82 -2.84
CA ASP A 102 -24.73 7.61 -2.14
C ASP A 102 -23.61 6.56 -2.09
N ASN A 103 -22.91 6.35 -3.20
CA ASN A 103 -21.75 5.46 -3.24
C ASN A 103 -20.62 5.95 -2.31
N TYR A 104 -20.37 7.25 -2.26
CA TYR A 104 -19.38 7.84 -1.35
C TYR A 104 -19.77 7.62 0.12
N MET A 105 -21.05 7.82 0.47
CA MET A 105 -21.53 7.58 1.83
C MET A 105 -21.46 6.11 2.22
N SER A 106 -21.80 5.20 1.30
CA SER A 106 -21.63 3.75 1.49
C SER A 106 -20.17 3.36 1.73
N TYR A 107 -19.25 3.88 0.92
CA TYR A 107 -17.81 3.68 1.11
C TYR A 107 -17.34 4.16 2.49
N LYS A 108 -17.82 5.34 2.95
CA LYS A 108 -17.49 5.85 4.28
C LYS A 108 -18.00 4.94 5.39
N GLN A 109 -19.22 4.42 5.25
CA GLN A 109 -19.79 3.50 6.21
C GLN A 109 -19.01 2.18 6.24
N SER A 110 -18.72 1.58 5.08
CA SER A 110 -17.87 0.39 4.98
C SER A 110 -16.53 0.59 5.71
N GLY A 111 -15.93 1.77 5.58
CA GLY A 111 -14.69 2.10 6.30
C GLY A 111 -14.84 2.18 7.82
N VAL A 112 -16.02 2.55 8.34
CA VAL A 112 -16.34 2.51 9.78
C VAL A 112 -16.49 1.07 10.24
N ASP A 113 -17.30 0.28 9.54
CA ASP A 113 -17.57 -1.12 9.86
C ASP A 113 -16.28 -1.95 9.92
N TYR A 114 -15.38 -1.75 8.96
CA TYR A 114 -14.05 -2.38 8.96
C TYR A 114 -13.21 -2.00 10.18
N ARG A 115 -13.28 -0.74 10.63
CA ARG A 115 -12.54 -0.31 11.83
C ARG A 115 -13.13 -0.92 13.09
N GLU A 116 -14.44 -1.06 13.17
CA GLU A 116 -15.12 -1.70 14.30
C GLU A 116 -14.74 -3.18 14.38
N ASP A 117 -14.78 -3.91 13.26
CA ASP A 117 -14.33 -5.30 13.19
C ASP A 117 -12.86 -5.43 13.58
N PHE A 118 -11.99 -4.55 13.08
CA PHE A 118 -10.58 -4.56 13.45
C PHE A 118 -10.36 -4.35 14.94
N VAL A 119 -11.03 -3.38 15.54
CA VAL A 119 -10.94 -3.12 16.99
C VAL A 119 -11.47 -4.30 17.79
N LYS A 120 -12.55 -4.94 17.34
CA LYS A 120 -13.10 -6.14 17.96
C LYS A 120 -12.08 -7.28 17.97
N ASP A 121 -11.49 -7.60 16.83
CA ASP A 121 -10.50 -8.66 16.70
C ASP A 121 -9.21 -8.36 17.49
N LEU A 122 -8.77 -7.08 17.52
CA LEU A 122 -7.61 -6.67 18.31
C LEU A 122 -7.84 -6.83 19.81
N LYS A 123 -9.06 -6.60 20.33
CA LYS A 123 -9.39 -6.76 21.74
C LYS A 123 -9.19 -8.19 22.26
N GLU A 124 -9.26 -9.19 21.37
CA GLU A 124 -8.99 -10.59 21.71
C GLU A 124 -7.48 -10.88 21.87
N VAL A 125 -6.62 -9.95 21.46
CA VAL A 125 -5.17 -10.15 21.37
C VAL A 125 -4.39 -9.22 22.27
N ILE A 126 -4.78 -7.93 22.30
CA ILE A 126 -4.09 -6.85 23.00
C ILE A 126 -5.07 -5.98 23.78
N THR A 127 -4.55 -5.21 24.73
CA THR A 127 -5.35 -4.31 25.57
C THR A 127 -5.87 -3.09 24.79
N SER A 128 -6.96 -2.49 25.26
CA SER A 128 -7.49 -1.23 24.69
C SER A 128 -6.45 -0.10 24.70
N LYS A 129 -5.56 -0.08 25.69
CA LYS A 129 -4.44 0.90 25.74
C LYS A 129 -3.47 0.66 24.60
N GLN A 130 -3.10 -0.59 24.31
CA GLN A 130 -2.23 -0.93 23.19
C GLN A 130 -2.90 -0.63 21.83
N ILE A 131 -4.23 -0.81 21.71
CA ILE A 131 -4.97 -0.39 20.50
C ILE A 131 -4.85 1.12 20.26
N MET A 132 -4.98 1.94 21.31
CA MET A 132 -4.78 3.39 21.19
C MET A 132 -3.31 3.76 20.91
N MET A 133 -2.36 3.00 21.48
CA MET A 133 -0.94 3.15 21.16
C MET A 133 -0.65 2.77 19.70
N LEU A 134 -1.33 1.77 19.13
CA LEU A 134 -1.26 1.42 17.73
C LEU A 134 -1.70 2.61 16.85
N LYS A 135 -2.82 3.25 17.17
CA LYS A 135 -3.28 4.43 16.44
C LYS A 135 -2.24 5.55 16.42
N LYS A 136 -1.62 5.81 17.57
CA LYS A 136 -0.52 6.78 17.65
C LYS A 136 0.70 6.32 16.84
N ALA A 137 1.07 5.05 16.93
CA ALA A 137 2.22 4.49 16.21
C ALA A 137 2.02 4.55 14.68
N GLU A 138 0.83 4.25 14.16
CA GLU A 138 0.48 4.40 12.75
C GLU A 138 0.66 5.86 12.28
N TYR A 139 0.17 6.82 13.06
CA TYR A 139 0.34 8.23 12.74
C TYR A 139 1.81 8.66 12.73
N ASP A 140 2.57 8.29 13.79
CA ASP A 140 3.97 8.65 13.94
C ASP A 140 4.84 8.01 12.84
N PHE A 141 4.56 6.76 12.47
CA PHE A 141 5.25 6.05 11.41
C PHE A 141 5.02 6.70 10.04
N ASN A 142 3.78 6.99 9.69
CA ASN A 142 3.44 7.67 8.45
C ASN A 142 4.09 9.05 8.35
N LYS A 143 4.11 9.81 9.45
CA LYS A 143 4.79 11.10 9.51
C LYS A 143 6.31 10.97 9.30
N LYS A 144 6.92 9.92 9.86
CA LYS A 144 8.35 9.64 9.67
C LYS A 144 8.68 9.28 8.23
N LEU A 145 7.89 8.40 7.61
CA LEU A 145 8.05 8.02 6.20
C LEU A 145 7.94 9.24 5.27
N LEU A 146 6.93 10.10 5.50
CA LEU A 146 6.71 11.29 4.69
C LEU A 146 7.90 12.26 4.77
N LYS A 147 8.45 12.47 5.98
CA LYS A 147 9.64 13.29 6.17
C LYS A 147 10.87 12.73 5.45
N GLN A 148 11.07 11.42 5.53
CA GLN A 148 12.18 10.76 4.86
C GLN A 148 12.06 10.91 3.34
N TYR A 149 10.88 10.67 2.78
CA TYR A 149 10.62 10.86 1.35
C TYR A 149 10.88 12.30 0.87
N GLN A 150 10.50 13.30 1.68
CA GLN A 150 10.75 14.71 1.36
C GLN A 150 12.24 15.05 1.41
N SER A 151 13.00 14.50 2.37
CA SER A 151 14.45 14.73 2.47
C SER A 151 15.22 14.09 1.33
N ASP A 152 14.85 12.87 0.92
CA ASP A 152 15.47 12.16 -0.18
C ASP A 152 15.25 12.88 -1.53
N LYS A 153 14.06 13.48 -1.71
CA LYS A 153 13.74 14.28 -2.89
C LYS A 153 14.56 15.57 -2.95
N SER A 154 14.71 16.27 -1.83
CA SER A 154 15.50 17.52 -1.76
C SER A 154 17.02 17.31 -1.87
N SER A 155 17.49 16.08 -1.67
CA SER A 155 18.91 15.73 -1.81
C SER A 155 19.30 15.34 -3.24
N ASN A 156 18.32 15.12 -4.11
CA ASN A 156 18.50 14.70 -5.50
C ASN A 156 18.21 15.84 -6.52
N GLU A 157 17.87 17.04 -6.05
CA GLU A 157 17.77 18.30 -6.82
C GLU A 157 19.01 19.17 -6.61
#